data_f8be4b9e4040b46bd38afe84873e3038
#
_entry.id   f8be4b9e4040b46bd38afe84873e3038
#
_cell.length_a   1.000
_cell.length_b   1.000
_cell.length_c   1.000
_cell.angle_alpha   90.00
_cell.angle_beta   90.00
_cell.angle_gamma   90.00
#
_symmetry.space_group_name_H-M   'P 1'
#
loop_
_entity.id
_entity.type
_entity.pdbx_description
1 polymer ?
#
loop_
_entity_poly.entity_id
_entity_poly.type
_entity_poly.pdbx_seq_one_letter_code
_entity_poly.pdbx_strand_id
1 'polypeptide(L)'
;MKVIKKILIGLLVFILIDIIFALAISFNLKKILIDGVIKETVVERIFPRSYQEENYTITEEQIKEITDDPRVQEILNSPEVQALLEKYLDTTVEGLIDVNNIDELELEKDMMQFIKDNREVLEEKVGKEITDDMIENAAEQMESKDMTRAYKQTLENASRNMTTTEKEVLKGYKVLVSKKLKVILFIAMIIDLLLIALLQWSLYKWIKTLGKSMIASGVGIIIASFVISKIVETKAHISNFNTMSLTTTGLIIAGSGLVIVIIYAIIMKLLKKKDDLDEIPEFSEKE
;
A
#
# COMPACT_ATOMS: atom_id res chain seq x y z
N MET A 1 34.00 6.30 25.66
CA MET A 1 32.71 7.00 25.46
C MET A 1 32.39 7.36 24.00
N LYS A 2 33.28 7.98 23.21
CA LYS A 2 33.01 8.40 21.80
C LYS A 2 32.68 7.22 20.87
N VAL A 3 33.32 6.04 21.02
CA VAL A 3 33.08 4.84 20.20
C VAL A 3 31.71 4.25 20.48
N ILE A 4 31.36 4.06 21.76
CA ILE A 4 30.06 3.52 22.19
C ILE A 4 28.90 4.40 21.66
N LYS A 5 29.07 5.73 21.75
CA LYS A 5 28.08 6.68 21.20
C LYS A 5 27.89 6.52 19.68
N LYS A 6 28.97 6.32 18.90
CA LYS A 6 28.88 6.10 17.45
C LYS A 6 28.16 4.78 17.12
N ILE A 7 28.47 3.71 17.86
CA ILE A 7 27.84 2.40 17.69
C ILE A 7 26.32 2.51 17.97
N LEU A 8 25.96 3.19 19.08
CA LEU A 8 24.55 3.35 19.46
C LEU A 8 23.77 4.17 18.43
N ILE A 9 24.35 5.27 17.91
CA ILE A 9 23.73 6.04 16.82
C ILE A 9 23.59 5.17 15.58
N GLY A 10 24.58 4.36 15.23
CA GLY A 10 24.50 3.45 14.08
C GLY A 10 23.36 2.43 14.23
N LEU A 11 23.16 1.87 15.42
CA LEU A 11 22.06 0.95 15.71
C LEU A 11 20.69 1.64 15.56
N LEU A 12 20.51 2.82 16.15
CA LEU A 12 19.28 3.59 16.03
C LEU A 12 18.98 3.97 14.57
N VAL A 13 19.99 4.36 13.81
CA VAL A 13 19.83 4.63 12.36
C VAL A 13 19.36 3.39 11.62
N PHE A 14 19.87 2.21 11.95
CA PHE A 14 19.39 0.95 11.35
C PHE A 14 17.94 0.67 11.73
N ILE A 15 17.59 0.81 13.01
CA ILE A 15 16.21 0.67 13.49
C ILE A 15 15.28 1.67 12.78
N LEU A 16 15.69 2.91 12.60
CA LEU A 16 14.91 3.92 11.88
C LEU A 16 14.64 3.50 10.43
N ILE A 17 15.65 2.96 9.73
CA ILE A 17 15.51 2.45 8.37
C ILE A 17 14.47 1.33 8.32
N ASP A 18 14.55 0.38 9.26
CA ASP A 18 13.62 -0.75 9.33
C ASP A 18 12.19 -0.32 9.65
N ILE A 19 12.02 0.68 10.55
CA ILE A 19 10.68 1.22 10.87
C ILE A 19 10.07 1.90 9.64
N ILE A 20 10.82 2.75 8.93
CA ILE A 20 10.34 3.42 7.71
C ILE A 20 9.96 2.38 6.65
N PHE A 21 10.79 1.35 6.48
CA PHE A 21 10.54 0.26 5.56
C PHE A 21 9.27 -0.51 5.92
N ALA A 22 9.10 -0.88 7.19
CA ALA A 22 7.93 -1.58 7.70
C ALA A 22 6.64 -0.76 7.54
N LEU A 23 6.69 0.56 7.80
CA LEU A 23 5.59 1.47 7.56
C LEU A 23 5.20 1.52 6.08
N ALA A 24 6.17 1.64 5.18
CA ALA A 24 5.91 1.68 3.75
C ALA A 24 5.22 0.41 3.25
N ILE A 25 5.69 -0.77 3.68
CA ILE A 25 5.04 -2.05 3.37
C ILE A 25 3.64 -2.09 3.97
N SER A 26 3.47 -1.75 5.24
CA SER A 26 2.19 -1.78 5.96
C SER A 26 1.12 -0.90 5.29
N PHE A 27 1.50 0.25 4.72
CA PHE A 27 0.57 1.13 4.00
C PHE A 27 0.23 0.64 2.60
N ASN A 28 1.15 -0.04 1.91
CA ASN A 28 0.98 -0.42 0.52
C ASN A 28 0.51 -1.87 0.33
N LEU A 29 0.62 -2.75 1.35
CA LEU A 29 0.40 -4.18 1.20
C LEU A 29 -1.00 -4.53 0.71
N LYS A 30 -2.05 -3.88 1.23
CA LYS A 30 -3.42 -4.07 0.74
C LYS A 30 -3.55 -3.66 -0.73
N LYS A 31 -3.03 -2.49 -1.08
CA LYS A 31 -3.09 -1.99 -2.44
C LYS A 31 -2.35 -2.90 -3.42
N ILE A 32 -1.19 -3.42 -3.04
CA ILE A 32 -0.43 -4.38 -3.86
C ILE A 32 -1.25 -5.65 -4.12
N LEU A 33 -1.93 -6.18 -3.09
CA LEU A 33 -2.78 -7.36 -3.26
C LEU A 33 -4.03 -7.06 -4.10
N ILE A 34 -4.64 -5.91 -3.92
CA ILE A 34 -5.79 -5.50 -4.72
C ILE A 34 -5.39 -5.32 -6.18
N ASP A 35 -4.34 -4.55 -6.44
CA ASP A 35 -3.88 -4.24 -7.78
C ASP A 35 -3.28 -5.45 -8.51
N GLY A 36 -2.61 -6.35 -7.77
CA GLY A 36 -1.89 -7.48 -8.35
C GLY A 36 -2.67 -8.79 -8.41
N VAL A 37 -3.68 -8.99 -7.54
CA VAL A 37 -4.40 -10.27 -7.45
C VAL A 37 -5.90 -10.07 -7.67
N ILE A 38 -6.49 -9.14 -6.92
CA ILE A 38 -7.96 -9.04 -6.89
C ILE A 38 -8.49 -8.48 -8.20
N LYS A 39 -7.86 -7.44 -8.75
CA LYS A 39 -8.31 -6.84 -10.03
C LYS A 39 -8.27 -7.85 -11.16
N GLU A 40 -7.19 -8.62 -11.27
CA GLU A 40 -7.07 -9.67 -12.27
C GLU A 40 -8.14 -10.75 -12.06
N THR A 41 -8.32 -11.22 -10.82
CA THR A 41 -9.33 -12.24 -10.50
C THR A 41 -10.77 -11.73 -10.69
N VAL A 42 -11.05 -10.47 -10.32
CA VAL A 42 -12.38 -9.85 -10.50
C VAL A 42 -12.70 -9.72 -11.98
N VAL A 43 -11.77 -9.24 -12.79
CA VAL A 43 -11.95 -9.13 -14.23
C VAL A 43 -12.17 -10.51 -14.87
N GLU A 44 -11.38 -11.52 -14.51
CA GLU A 44 -11.55 -12.89 -15.00
C GLU A 44 -12.89 -13.53 -14.59
N ARG A 45 -13.46 -13.13 -13.43
CA ARG A 45 -14.75 -13.65 -12.96
C ARG A 45 -15.96 -12.88 -13.49
N ILE A 46 -15.82 -11.56 -13.66
CA ILE A 46 -16.88 -10.74 -14.27
C ILE A 46 -16.99 -11.08 -15.76
N PHE A 47 -15.85 -11.39 -16.41
CA PHE A 47 -15.77 -11.82 -17.79
C PHE A 47 -15.19 -13.25 -17.85
N PRO A 48 -15.99 -14.28 -17.43
CA PRO A 48 -15.49 -15.65 -17.41
C PRO A 48 -15.05 -16.05 -18.82
N ARG A 49 -13.90 -16.73 -18.91
CA ARG A 49 -13.28 -17.25 -20.14
C ARG A 49 -14.21 -18.14 -20.97
N SER A 50 -15.40 -18.45 -20.48
CA SER A 50 -16.43 -19.25 -21.14
C SER A 50 -17.83 -18.72 -20.81
N TYR A 51 -18.19 -17.54 -21.30
CA TYR A 51 -19.61 -17.30 -21.56
C TYR A 51 -19.93 -18.06 -22.86
N GLN A 52 -20.23 -19.33 -22.70
CA GLN A 52 -20.89 -20.15 -23.73
C GLN A 52 -22.38 -19.83 -23.70
N GLU A 53 -22.76 -18.62 -24.04
CA GLU A 53 -24.02 -18.39 -24.74
C GLU A 53 -23.65 -18.39 -26.22
N GLU A 54 -24.04 -19.41 -26.85
CA GLU A 54 -24.06 -19.91 -28.24
C GLU A 54 -23.25 -19.19 -29.34
N ASN A 55 -22.56 -18.04 -29.15
CA ASN A 55 -21.73 -17.41 -30.21
C ASN A 55 -20.69 -16.37 -29.77
N TYR A 56 -20.40 -16.17 -28.48
CA TYR A 56 -19.35 -15.21 -28.08
C TYR A 56 -18.39 -15.82 -27.05
N THR A 57 -17.21 -16.18 -27.52
CA THR A 57 -16.07 -16.48 -26.63
C THR A 57 -15.27 -15.20 -26.42
N ILE A 58 -15.33 -14.62 -25.22
CA ILE A 58 -14.44 -13.48 -24.88
C ILE A 58 -13.03 -14.05 -24.73
N THR A 59 -12.12 -13.57 -25.56
CA THR A 59 -10.70 -14.00 -25.55
C THR A 59 -9.91 -13.29 -24.44
N GLU A 60 -8.76 -13.85 -24.05
CA GLU A 60 -7.83 -13.20 -23.11
C GLU A 60 -7.41 -11.81 -23.60
N GLU A 61 -7.28 -11.60 -24.89
CA GLU A 61 -6.96 -10.31 -25.49
C GLU A 61 -8.08 -9.30 -25.27
N GLN A 62 -9.35 -9.71 -25.44
CA GLN A 62 -10.51 -8.85 -25.19
C GLN A 62 -10.66 -8.51 -23.68
N ILE A 63 -10.40 -9.46 -22.78
CA ILE A 63 -10.38 -9.21 -21.35
C ILE A 63 -9.30 -8.17 -21.03
N LYS A 64 -8.13 -8.32 -21.59
CA LYS A 64 -7.02 -7.39 -21.41
C LYS A 64 -7.35 -6.02 -21.98
N GLU A 65 -7.94 -5.93 -23.17
CA GLU A 65 -8.37 -4.68 -23.78
C GLU A 65 -9.39 -3.93 -22.92
N ILE A 66 -10.38 -4.63 -22.34
CA ILE A 66 -11.34 -4.06 -21.40
C ILE A 66 -10.64 -3.61 -20.12
N THR A 67 -9.73 -4.42 -19.58
CA THR A 67 -9.01 -4.09 -18.35
C THR A 67 -8.07 -2.91 -18.53
N ASP A 68 -7.45 -2.79 -19.71
CA ASP A 68 -6.53 -1.70 -20.03
C ASP A 68 -7.26 -0.42 -20.51
N ASP A 69 -8.60 -0.46 -20.69
CA ASP A 69 -9.39 0.75 -21.02
C ASP A 69 -9.20 1.79 -19.89
N PRO A 70 -8.76 3.02 -20.22
CA PRO A 70 -8.52 4.05 -19.21
C PRO A 70 -9.72 4.34 -18.32
N ARG A 71 -10.95 4.23 -18.82
CA ARG A 71 -12.19 4.44 -18.06
C ARG A 71 -12.40 3.33 -17.03
N VAL A 72 -12.16 2.07 -17.41
CA VAL A 72 -12.23 0.94 -16.50
C VAL A 72 -11.16 1.07 -15.42
N GLN A 73 -9.94 1.45 -15.79
CA GLN A 73 -8.86 1.71 -14.84
C GLN A 73 -9.18 2.87 -13.89
N GLU A 74 -9.83 3.91 -14.39
CA GLU A 74 -10.27 5.04 -13.56
C GLU A 74 -11.31 4.61 -12.53
N ILE A 75 -12.30 3.79 -12.92
CA ILE A 75 -13.31 3.21 -12.02
C ILE A 75 -12.63 2.31 -10.98
N LEU A 76 -11.80 1.36 -11.42
CA LEU A 76 -11.11 0.43 -10.53
C LEU A 76 -10.15 1.13 -9.54
N ASN A 77 -9.63 2.29 -9.91
CA ASN A 77 -8.74 3.09 -9.07
C ASN A 77 -9.48 4.17 -8.25
N SER A 78 -10.79 4.30 -8.40
CA SER A 78 -11.56 5.26 -7.61
C SER A 78 -11.51 4.91 -6.11
N PRO A 79 -11.50 5.90 -5.21
CA PRO A 79 -11.45 5.65 -3.76
C PRO A 79 -12.57 4.74 -3.27
N GLU A 80 -13.74 4.86 -3.89
CA GLU A 80 -14.95 4.12 -3.55
C GLU A 80 -14.79 2.62 -3.87
N VAL A 81 -14.33 2.32 -5.09
CA VAL A 81 -14.07 0.92 -5.51
C VAL A 81 -12.90 0.34 -4.72
N GLN A 82 -11.85 1.11 -4.47
CA GLN A 82 -10.73 0.65 -3.65
C GLN A 82 -11.20 0.30 -2.23
N ALA A 83 -12.06 1.12 -1.61
CA ALA A 83 -12.60 0.83 -0.29
C ALA A 83 -13.45 -0.46 -0.26
N LEU A 84 -14.25 -0.71 -1.29
CA LEU A 84 -15.01 -1.95 -1.45
C LEU A 84 -14.08 -3.15 -1.60
N LEU A 85 -13.06 -3.06 -2.46
CA LEU A 85 -12.08 -4.13 -2.67
C LEU A 85 -11.27 -4.42 -1.39
N GLU A 86 -10.92 -3.37 -0.61
CA GLU A 86 -10.27 -3.55 0.69
C GLU A 86 -11.17 -4.30 1.68
N LYS A 87 -12.46 -3.97 1.73
CA LYS A 87 -13.45 -4.68 2.56
C LYS A 87 -13.50 -6.17 2.19
N TYR A 88 -13.59 -6.48 0.90
CA TYR A 88 -13.61 -7.86 0.42
C TYR A 88 -12.31 -8.61 0.69
N LEU A 89 -11.16 -7.96 0.52
CA LEU A 89 -9.86 -8.54 0.86
C LEU A 89 -9.80 -8.89 2.35
N ASP A 90 -10.19 -7.97 3.23
CA ASP A 90 -10.20 -8.21 4.67
C ASP A 90 -11.12 -9.37 5.05
N THR A 91 -12.35 -9.41 4.51
CA THR A 91 -13.30 -10.49 4.74
C THR A 91 -12.80 -11.82 4.20
N THR A 92 -12.19 -11.83 3.01
CA THR A 92 -11.57 -13.03 2.43
C THR A 92 -10.48 -13.59 3.36
N VAL A 93 -9.58 -12.73 3.80
CA VAL A 93 -8.47 -13.13 4.70
C VAL A 93 -9.02 -13.64 6.04
N GLU A 94 -10.03 -12.99 6.60
CA GLU A 94 -10.68 -13.43 7.84
C GLU A 94 -11.34 -14.80 7.69
N GLY A 95 -12.06 -15.00 6.60
CA GLY A 95 -12.70 -16.28 6.30
C GLY A 95 -11.71 -17.41 6.03
N LEU A 96 -10.58 -17.14 5.39
CA LEU A 96 -9.52 -18.11 5.17
C LEU A 96 -8.82 -18.52 6.47
N ILE A 97 -8.69 -17.60 7.43
CA ILE A 97 -8.13 -17.89 8.76
C ILE A 97 -9.12 -18.68 9.60
N ASP A 98 -10.38 -18.23 9.65
CA ASP A 98 -11.46 -18.83 10.43
C ASP A 98 -12.81 -18.67 9.69
N VAL A 99 -13.32 -19.80 9.25
CA VAL A 99 -14.59 -19.88 8.49
C VAL A 99 -15.78 -19.31 9.25
N ASN A 100 -15.77 -19.34 10.58
CA ASN A 100 -16.86 -18.81 11.39
C ASN A 100 -17.03 -17.28 11.30
N ASN A 101 -16.01 -16.58 10.78
CA ASN A 101 -16.06 -15.13 10.59
C ASN A 101 -16.74 -14.69 9.29
N ILE A 102 -17.25 -15.62 8.47
CA ILE A 102 -17.86 -15.33 7.16
C ILE A 102 -19.39 -15.11 7.25
N ASP A 103 -20.01 -15.35 8.39
CA ASP A 103 -21.49 -15.38 8.52
C ASP A 103 -22.17 -14.04 8.20
N GLU A 104 -21.50 -12.92 8.35
CA GLU A 104 -22.03 -11.57 8.09
C GLU A 104 -21.81 -11.08 6.64
N LEU A 105 -21.31 -11.94 5.75
CA LEU A 105 -21.05 -11.53 4.37
C LEU A 105 -22.35 -11.51 3.56
N GLU A 106 -22.72 -10.34 3.08
CA GLU A 106 -23.87 -10.10 2.19
C GLU A 106 -23.38 -9.40 0.90
N LEU A 107 -22.74 -10.16 0.00
CA LEU A 107 -22.09 -9.62 -1.21
C LEU A 107 -23.05 -8.80 -2.07
N GLU A 108 -24.24 -9.35 -2.32
CA GLU A 108 -25.26 -8.73 -3.16
C GLU A 108 -25.69 -7.38 -2.58
N LYS A 109 -25.97 -7.35 -1.29
CA LYS A 109 -26.41 -6.16 -0.58
C LYS A 109 -25.30 -5.09 -0.51
N ASP A 110 -24.08 -5.50 -0.25
CA ASP A 110 -22.93 -4.59 -0.23
C ASP A 110 -22.69 -3.97 -1.61
N MET A 111 -22.76 -4.76 -2.68
CA MET A 111 -22.61 -4.26 -4.05
C MET A 111 -23.75 -3.31 -4.45
N MET A 112 -24.99 -3.65 -4.09
CA MET A 112 -26.15 -2.81 -4.35
C MET A 112 -26.06 -1.48 -3.61
N GLN A 113 -25.69 -1.54 -2.32
CA GLN A 113 -25.48 -0.33 -1.53
C GLN A 113 -24.36 0.53 -2.11
N PHE A 114 -23.26 -0.10 -2.51
CA PHE A 114 -22.16 0.60 -3.18
C PHE A 114 -22.60 1.34 -4.45
N ILE A 115 -23.38 0.68 -5.33
CA ILE A 115 -23.89 1.29 -6.56
C ILE A 115 -24.81 2.48 -6.24
N LYS A 116 -25.71 2.33 -5.24
CA LYS A 116 -26.61 3.41 -4.82
C LYS A 116 -25.87 4.61 -4.25
N ASP A 117 -24.88 4.36 -3.36
CA ASP A 117 -24.13 5.41 -2.67
C ASP A 117 -23.20 6.17 -3.61
N ASN A 118 -22.75 5.54 -4.70
CA ASN A 118 -21.78 6.11 -5.64
C ASN A 118 -22.39 6.35 -7.04
N ARG A 119 -23.71 6.40 -7.16
CA ARG A 119 -24.43 6.48 -8.43
C ARG A 119 -23.93 7.62 -9.32
N GLU A 120 -23.85 8.84 -8.81
CA GLU A 120 -23.42 10.02 -9.55
C GLU A 120 -22.00 9.85 -10.11
N VAL A 121 -21.08 9.36 -9.29
CA VAL A 121 -19.68 9.12 -9.68
C VAL A 121 -19.59 8.02 -10.76
N LEU A 122 -20.38 6.96 -10.62
CA LEU A 122 -20.43 5.86 -11.59
C LEU A 122 -21.04 6.32 -12.92
N GLU A 123 -22.12 7.10 -12.90
CA GLU A 123 -22.75 7.69 -14.09
C GLU A 123 -21.77 8.59 -14.85
N GLU A 124 -21.04 9.46 -14.14
CA GLU A 124 -20.02 10.33 -14.74
C GLU A 124 -18.92 9.52 -15.45
N LYS A 125 -18.44 8.45 -14.80
CA LYS A 125 -17.36 7.62 -15.33
C LYS A 125 -17.80 6.69 -16.46
N VAL A 126 -18.97 6.10 -16.37
CA VAL A 126 -19.54 5.20 -17.38
C VAL A 126 -20.11 5.99 -18.57
N GLY A 127 -20.46 7.27 -18.36
CA GLY A 127 -21.10 8.12 -19.36
C GLY A 127 -22.53 7.72 -19.71
N LYS A 128 -23.20 7.02 -18.78
CA LYS A 128 -24.61 6.58 -18.91
C LYS A 128 -25.32 6.74 -17.61
N GLU A 129 -26.59 7.11 -17.66
CA GLU A 129 -27.48 7.15 -16.51
C GLU A 129 -27.70 5.72 -15.95
N ILE A 130 -27.60 5.56 -14.64
CA ILE A 130 -27.86 4.33 -13.91
C ILE A 130 -29.25 4.46 -13.29
N THR A 131 -30.27 3.87 -13.92
CA THR A 131 -31.64 3.94 -13.43
C THR A 131 -31.89 3.00 -12.27
N ASP A 132 -32.92 3.27 -11.45
CA ASP A 132 -33.32 2.38 -10.35
C ASP A 132 -33.72 0.99 -10.88
N ASP A 133 -34.36 0.92 -12.06
CA ASP A 133 -34.69 -0.35 -12.72
C ASP A 133 -33.44 -1.15 -13.08
N MET A 134 -32.35 -0.49 -13.51
CA MET A 134 -31.07 -1.18 -13.79
C MET A 134 -30.46 -1.75 -12.52
N ILE A 135 -30.57 -0.99 -11.43
CA ILE A 135 -30.08 -1.42 -10.12
C ILE A 135 -30.89 -2.62 -9.62
N GLU A 136 -32.23 -2.57 -9.72
CA GLU A 136 -33.12 -3.64 -9.27
C GLU A 136 -32.94 -4.92 -10.11
N ASN A 137 -32.84 -4.81 -11.43
CA ASN A 137 -32.54 -5.93 -12.31
C ASN A 137 -31.16 -6.56 -12.01
N ALA A 138 -30.15 -5.75 -11.69
CA ALA A 138 -28.85 -6.26 -11.28
C ALA A 138 -28.92 -7.01 -9.94
N ALA A 139 -29.71 -6.51 -8.99
CA ALA A 139 -29.98 -7.17 -7.71
C ALA A 139 -30.62 -8.54 -7.89
N GLU A 140 -31.71 -8.61 -8.66
CA GLU A 140 -32.42 -9.87 -8.94
C GLU A 140 -31.50 -10.90 -9.61
N GLN A 141 -30.64 -10.46 -10.54
CA GLN A 141 -29.67 -11.35 -11.17
C GLN A 141 -28.60 -11.86 -10.21
N MET A 142 -28.14 -11.01 -9.28
CA MET A 142 -27.18 -11.41 -8.24
C MET A 142 -27.81 -12.39 -7.25
N GLU A 143 -29.02 -12.08 -6.73
CA GLU A 143 -29.75 -12.96 -5.82
C GLU A 143 -30.06 -14.32 -6.45
N SER A 144 -30.43 -14.35 -7.74
CA SER A 144 -30.72 -15.61 -8.45
C SER A 144 -29.50 -16.54 -8.54
N LYS A 145 -28.28 -16.00 -8.52
CA LYS A 145 -27.03 -16.77 -8.58
C LYS A 145 -26.51 -17.19 -7.20
N ASP A 146 -27.15 -16.76 -6.11
CA ASP A 146 -26.73 -17.03 -4.73
C ASP A 146 -25.20 -16.84 -4.54
N MET A 147 -24.72 -15.68 -4.98
CA MET A 147 -23.28 -15.37 -5.06
C MET A 147 -22.62 -15.44 -3.69
N THR A 148 -23.30 -14.94 -2.66
CA THR A 148 -22.83 -15.00 -1.27
C THR A 148 -22.58 -16.43 -0.83
N ARG A 149 -23.50 -17.34 -1.11
CA ARG A 149 -23.38 -18.76 -0.74
C ARG A 149 -22.25 -19.44 -1.50
N ALA A 150 -22.15 -19.22 -2.81
CA ALA A 150 -21.07 -19.75 -3.62
C ALA A 150 -19.70 -19.27 -3.15
N TYR A 151 -19.60 -18.00 -2.78
CA TYR A 151 -18.38 -17.41 -2.24
C TYR A 151 -18.02 -18.02 -0.87
N LYS A 152 -18.99 -18.13 0.05
CA LYS A 152 -18.80 -18.78 1.36
C LYS A 152 -18.31 -20.22 1.20
N GLN A 153 -18.92 -21.01 0.34
CA GLN A 153 -18.47 -22.37 0.06
C GLN A 153 -17.05 -22.43 -0.50
N THR A 154 -16.69 -21.50 -1.38
CA THR A 154 -15.34 -21.40 -1.92
C THR A 154 -14.32 -21.09 -0.83
N LEU A 155 -14.63 -20.13 0.05
CA LEU A 155 -13.75 -19.80 1.19
C LEU A 155 -13.63 -20.95 2.19
N GLU A 156 -14.74 -21.65 2.49
CA GLU A 156 -14.70 -22.82 3.36
C GLU A 156 -13.79 -23.92 2.80
N ASN A 157 -13.94 -24.23 1.52
CA ASN A 157 -13.12 -25.24 0.86
C ASN A 157 -11.64 -24.82 0.83
N ALA A 158 -11.36 -23.55 0.51
CA ALA A 158 -10.01 -23.01 0.53
C ALA A 158 -9.41 -23.07 1.95
N SER A 159 -10.14 -22.60 2.97
CA SER A 159 -9.68 -22.62 4.37
C SER A 159 -9.40 -24.03 4.89
N ARG A 160 -10.23 -25.03 4.52
CA ARG A 160 -10.02 -26.44 4.89
C ARG A 160 -8.77 -27.03 4.24
N ASN A 161 -8.45 -26.61 3.03
CA ASN A 161 -7.29 -27.10 2.29
C ASN A 161 -5.98 -26.37 2.65
N MET A 162 -6.06 -25.23 3.35
CA MET A 162 -4.88 -24.48 3.78
C MET A 162 -4.11 -25.18 4.89
N THR A 163 -2.80 -25.18 4.76
CA THR A 163 -1.87 -25.64 5.80
C THR A 163 -1.83 -24.65 6.97
N THR A 164 -1.38 -25.13 8.13
CA THR A 164 -1.16 -24.27 9.31
C THR A 164 -0.20 -23.11 8.99
N THR A 165 0.84 -23.36 8.21
CA THR A 165 1.83 -22.34 7.81
C THR A 165 1.18 -21.24 6.98
N GLU A 166 0.32 -21.58 6.01
CA GLU A 166 -0.40 -20.61 5.19
C GLU A 166 -1.34 -19.74 6.03
N LYS A 167 -2.05 -20.33 6.99
CA LYS A 167 -2.89 -19.58 7.94
C LYS A 167 -2.06 -18.64 8.82
N GLU A 168 -0.89 -19.04 9.27
CA GLU A 168 0.01 -18.14 10.02
C GLU A 168 0.53 -16.98 9.17
N VAL A 169 0.80 -17.20 7.88
CA VAL A 169 1.16 -16.12 6.94
C VAL A 169 0.00 -15.12 6.81
N LEU A 170 -1.25 -15.58 6.69
CA LEU A 170 -2.42 -14.68 6.64
C LEU A 170 -2.63 -13.91 7.95
N LYS A 171 -2.39 -14.54 9.11
CA LYS A 171 -2.39 -13.84 10.40
C LYS A 171 -1.30 -12.76 10.45
N GLY A 172 -0.10 -13.07 9.95
CA GLY A 172 0.99 -12.11 9.79
C GLY A 172 0.60 -10.92 8.91
N TYR A 173 -0.03 -11.19 7.77
CA TYR A 173 -0.60 -10.15 6.90
C TYR A 173 -1.58 -9.26 7.66
N LYS A 174 -2.57 -9.85 8.38
CA LYS A 174 -3.57 -9.10 9.16
C LYS A 174 -2.92 -8.17 10.20
N VAL A 175 -1.85 -8.64 10.85
CA VAL A 175 -1.07 -7.80 11.78
C VAL A 175 -0.39 -6.65 11.04
N LEU A 176 0.27 -6.94 9.91
CA LEU A 176 1.01 -5.95 9.11
C LEU A 176 0.12 -4.81 8.60
N VAL A 177 -1.10 -5.11 8.13
CA VAL A 177 -2.02 -4.09 7.61
C VAL A 177 -2.82 -3.37 8.69
N SER A 178 -2.73 -3.81 9.96
CA SER A 178 -3.54 -3.29 11.06
C SER A 178 -3.22 -1.83 11.38
N LYS A 179 -4.27 -1.05 11.69
CA LYS A 179 -4.12 0.33 12.17
C LYS A 179 -3.28 0.38 13.46
N LYS A 180 -3.40 -0.63 14.33
CA LYS A 180 -2.66 -0.73 15.59
C LYS A 180 -1.15 -0.78 15.34
N LEU A 181 -0.69 -1.64 14.43
CA LEU A 181 0.74 -1.74 14.10
C LEU A 181 1.26 -0.44 13.49
N LYS A 182 0.52 0.19 12.57
CA LYS A 182 0.90 1.48 11.96
C LYS A 182 1.12 2.56 13.02
N VAL A 183 0.22 2.66 14.00
CA VAL A 183 0.36 3.62 15.12
C VAL A 183 1.58 3.30 15.99
N ILE A 184 1.81 2.01 16.32
CA ILE A 184 2.98 1.59 17.11
C ILE A 184 4.27 1.94 16.38
N LEU A 185 4.37 1.62 15.08
CA LEU A 185 5.56 1.94 14.27
C LEU A 185 5.79 3.45 14.16
N PHE A 186 4.71 4.24 14.03
CA PHE A 186 4.82 5.70 13.99
C PHE A 186 5.34 6.28 15.31
N ILE A 187 4.82 5.80 16.44
CA ILE A 187 5.31 6.19 17.77
C ILE A 187 6.77 5.76 17.95
N ALA A 188 7.12 4.53 17.57
CA ALA A 188 8.49 4.03 17.63
C ALA A 188 9.45 4.89 16.81
N MET A 189 9.03 5.32 15.60
CA MET A 189 9.81 6.23 14.75
C MET A 189 10.09 7.57 15.46
N ILE A 190 9.08 8.16 16.10
CA ILE A 190 9.25 9.42 16.85
C ILE A 190 10.23 9.23 18.00
N ILE A 191 10.08 8.16 18.78
CA ILE A 191 10.97 7.86 19.91
C ILE A 191 12.41 7.67 19.42
N ASP A 192 12.60 6.92 18.36
CA ASP A 192 13.94 6.65 17.80
C ASP A 192 14.60 7.95 17.30
N LEU A 193 13.85 8.82 16.62
CA LEU A 193 14.32 10.13 16.19
C LEU A 193 14.72 11.02 17.37
N LEU A 194 13.95 11.02 18.46
CA LEU A 194 14.27 11.75 19.66
C LEU A 194 15.57 11.23 20.31
N LEU A 195 15.74 9.91 20.36
CA LEU A 195 16.98 9.30 20.89
C LEU A 195 18.20 9.65 20.00
N ILE A 196 18.06 9.63 18.69
CA ILE A 196 19.11 10.06 17.77
C ILE A 196 19.46 11.54 18.01
N ALA A 197 18.46 12.42 18.14
CA ALA A 197 18.64 13.84 18.40
C ALA A 197 19.37 14.09 19.72
N LEU A 198 18.97 13.42 20.80
CA LEU A 198 19.63 13.50 22.11
C LEU A 198 21.07 13.00 22.06
N LEU A 199 21.33 11.88 21.40
CA LEU A 199 22.68 11.32 21.30
C LEU A 199 23.58 12.18 20.41
N GLN A 200 23.07 12.77 19.36
CA GLN A 200 23.91 13.63 18.48
C GLN A 200 24.21 14.98 19.12
N TRP A 201 23.45 15.41 20.12
CA TRP A 201 23.64 16.66 20.87
C TRP A 201 23.87 17.87 19.96
N SER A 202 23.19 17.90 18.81
CA SER A 202 23.28 18.95 17.80
C SER A 202 21.94 19.18 17.19
N LEU A 203 21.50 20.43 17.20
CA LEU A 203 20.17 20.85 16.75
C LEU A 203 19.87 20.43 15.29
N TYR A 204 20.88 20.24 14.48
CA TYR A 204 20.72 20.01 13.04
C TYR A 204 21.23 18.65 12.54
N LYS A 205 22.11 17.95 13.27
CA LYS A 205 22.72 16.70 12.79
C LYS A 205 21.71 15.57 12.61
N TRP A 206 20.69 15.51 13.48
CA TRP A 206 19.64 14.52 13.40
C TRP A 206 18.81 14.65 12.13
N ILE A 207 18.60 15.89 11.60
CA ILE A 207 17.91 16.16 10.34
C ILE A 207 18.64 15.48 9.17
N LYS A 208 19.98 15.63 9.12
CA LYS A 208 20.82 14.94 8.12
C LYS A 208 20.70 13.42 8.25
N THR A 209 20.66 12.91 9.46
CA THR A 209 20.54 11.47 9.72
C THR A 209 19.19 10.96 9.25
N LEU A 210 18.09 11.67 9.56
CA LEU A 210 16.76 11.37 9.07
C LEU A 210 16.73 11.31 7.54
N GLY A 211 17.21 12.36 6.86
CA GLY A 211 17.23 12.40 5.40
C GLY A 211 18.02 11.23 4.78
N LYS A 212 19.18 10.87 5.35
CA LYS A 212 19.94 9.70 4.90
C LYS A 212 19.21 8.38 5.14
N SER A 213 18.54 8.22 6.29
CA SER A 213 17.76 7.02 6.59
C SER A 213 16.58 6.88 5.63
N MET A 214 15.90 7.99 5.29
CA MET A 214 14.83 8.00 4.30
C MET A 214 15.33 7.60 2.90
N ILE A 215 16.50 8.12 2.47
CA ILE A 215 17.09 7.71 1.19
C ILE A 215 17.37 6.20 1.20
N ALA A 216 18.02 5.69 2.24
CA ALA A 216 18.36 4.28 2.35
C ALA A 216 17.10 3.39 2.36
N SER A 217 16.07 3.77 3.16
CA SER A 217 14.79 3.05 3.21
C SER A 217 14.09 3.10 1.86
N GLY A 218 14.00 4.27 1.21
CA GLY A 218 13.35 4.42 -0.07
C GLY A 218 13.99 3.58 -1.17
N VAL A 219 15.31 3.54 -1.24
CA VAL A 219 16.05 2.66 -2.17
C VAL A 219 15.78 1.18 -1.82
N GLY A 220 15.80 0.81 -0.54
CA GLY A 220 15.49 -0.54 -0.08
C GLY A 220 14.06 -0.97 -0.48
N ILE A 221 13.08 -0.07 -0.36
CA ILE A 221 11.68 -0.31 -0.77
C ILE A 221 11.58 -0.55 -2.28
N ILE A 222 12.28 0.24 -3.10
CA ILE A 222 12.32 0.05 -4.56
C ILE A 222 12.90 -1.33 -4.90
N ILE A 223 14.01 -1.71 -4.29
CA ILE A 223 14.61 -3.03 -4.50
C ILE A 223 13.64 -4.14 -4.07
N ALA A 224 13.01 -4.01 -2.89
CA ALA A 224 12.02 -4.96 -2.41
C ALA A 224 10.82 -5.09 -3.36
N SER A 225 10.36 -4.00 -3.95
CA SER A 225 9.30 -4.00 -4.96
C SER A 225 9.63 -4.90 -6.14
N PHE A 226 10.83 -4.77 -6.72
CA PHE A 226 11.28 -5.63 -7.81
C PHE A 226 11.43 -7.11 -7.40
N VAL A 227 11.96 -7.36 -6.19
CA VAL A 227 12.11 -8.71 -5.67
C VAL A 227 10.76 -9.38 -5.45
N ILE A 228 9.80 -8.67 -4.87
CA ILE A 228 8.43 -9.16 -4.64
C ILE A 228 7.76 -9.50 -5.99
N SER A 229 7.81 -8.58 -6.96
CA SER A 229 7.26 -8.82 -8.31
C SER A 229 7.82 -10.12 -8.90
N LYS A 230 9.14 -10.27 -8.89
CA LYS A 230 9.81 -11.47 -9.42
C LYS A 230 9.44 -12.76 -8.69
N ILE A 231 9.34 -12.73 -7.37
CA ILE A 231 8.93 -13.89 -6.56
C ILE A 231 7.50 -14.30 -6.91
N VAL A 232 6.58 -13.34 -6.97
CA VAL A 232 5.17 -13.61 -7.26
C VAL A 232 5.00 -14.12 -8.69
N GLU A 233 5.62 -13.50 -9.69
CA GLU A 233 5.62 -13.98 -11.07
C GLU A 233 6.11 -15.43 -11.17
N THR A 234 7.21 -15.77 -10.45
CA THR A 234 7.83 -17.09 -10.56
C THR A 234 7.09 -18.17 -9.75
N LYS A 235 6.56 -17.81 -8.56
CA LYS A 235 5.98 -18.79 -7.62
C LYS A 235 4.47 -18.93 -7.74
N ALA A 236 3.77 -17.80 -7.96
CA ALA A 236 2.32 -17.79 -8.08
C ALA A 236 1.83 -17.83 -9.53
N HIS A 237 2.76 -17.76 -10.51
CA HIS A 237 2.45 -17.72 -11.95
C HIS A 237 1.49 -16.57 -12.34
N ILE A 238 1.50 -15.48 -11.56
CA ILE A 238 0.75 -14.27 -11.85
C ILE A 238 1.64 -13.40 -12.73
N SER A 239 1.27 -13.28 -14.00
CA SER A 239 1.99 -12.40 -14.95
C SER A 239 1.70 -10.94 -14.63
N ASN A 240 2.74 -10.09 -14.69
CA ASN A 240 2.61 -8.65 -14.49
C ASN A 240 2.10 -8.21 -13.10
N PHE A 241 2.51 -8.92 -12.05
CA PHE A 241 2.17 -8.54 -10.68
C PHE A 241 2.57 -7.09 -10.37
N ASN A 242 1.58 -6.24 -10.14
CA ASN A 242 1.77 -4.80 -10.04
C ASN A 242 2.25 -4.39 -8.63
N THR A 243 3.53 -4.01 -8.53
CA THR A 243 4.14 -3.45 -7.33
C THR A 243 4.42 -1.94 -7.45
N MET A 244 3.83 -1.26 -8.43
CA MET A 244 4.12 0.15 -8.73
C MET A 244 3.80 1.09 -7.56
N SER A 245 2.78 0.79 -6.76
CA SER A 245 2.46 1.56 -5.55
C SER A 245 3.62 1.57 -4.55
N LEU A 246 4.29 0.43 -4.37
CA LEU A 246 5.45 0.30 -3.49
C LEU A 246 6.67 1.02 -4.06
N THR A 247 6.92 0.88 -5.37
CA THR A 247 8.00 1.60 -6.08
C THR A 247 7.81 3.11 -5.96
N THR A 248 6.61 3.62 -6.20
CA THR A 248 6.27 5.04 -6.07
C THR A 248 6.48 5.53 -4.64
N THR A 249 6.05 4.76 -3.63
CA THR A 249 6.29 5.09 -2.22
C THR A 249 7.78 5.15 -1.92
N GLY A 250 8.57 4.21 -2.41
CA GLY A 250 10.03 4.22 -2.28
C GLY A 250 10.67 5.46 -2.89
N LEU A 251 10.23 5.87 -4.09
CA LEU A 251 10.69 7.09 -4.76
C LEU A 251 10.34 8.35 -3.98
N ILE A 252 9.12 8.45 -3.45
CA ILE A 252 8.68 9.58 -2.63
C ILE A 252 9.52 9.68 -1.36
N ILE A 253 9.74 8.57 -0.66
CA ILE A 253 10.53 8.53 0.58
C ILE A 253 11.98 8.91 0.28
N ALA A 254 12.60 8.34 -0.76
CA ALA A 254 13.98 8.65 -1.14
C ALA A 254 14.12 10.12 -1.58
N GLY A 255 13.20 10.62 -2.40
CA GLY A 255 13.16 12.01 -2.85
C GLY A 255 13.00 12.99 -1.70
N SER A 256 12.08 12.73 -0.77
CA SER A 256 11.92 13.54 0.45
C SER A 256 13.17 13.53 1.31
N GLY A 257 13.83 12.39 1.46
CA GLY A 257 15.10 12.27 2.15
C GLY A 257 16.21 13.09 1.50
N LEU A 258 16.27 13.12 0.16
CA LEU A 258 17.22 13.94 -0.59
C LEU A 258 16.98 15.43 -0.34
N VAL A 259 15.72 15.88 -0.41
CA VAL A 259 15.34 17.28 -0.12
C VAL A 259 15.77 17.66 1.29
N ILE A 260 15.54 16.82 2.29
CA ILE A 260 15.94 17.06 3.68
C ILE A 260 17.48 17.22 3.78
N VAL A 261 18.26 16.38 3.10
CA VAL A 261 19.74 16.47 3.10
C VAL A 261 20.20 17.76 2.43
N ILE A 262 19.57 18.20 1.34
CA ILE A 262 19.88 19.45 0.66
C ILE A 262 19.58 20.65 1.56
N ILE A 263 18.40 20.68 2.18
CA ILE A 263 18.01 21.75 3.12
C ILE A 263 19.02 21.82 4.28
N TYR A 264 19.42 20.67 4.85
CA TYR A 264 20.47 20.62 5.86
C TYR A 264 21.77 21.25 5.37
N ALA A 265 22.22 20.91 4.15
CA ALA A 265 23.46 21.44 3.60
C ALA A 265 23.41 22.97 3.41
N ILE A 266 22.25 23.50 2.97
CA ILE A 266 22.03 24.95 2.82
C ILE A 266 22.08 25.64 4.19
N ILE A 267 21.37 25.12 5.19
CA ILE A 267 21.36 25.68 6.55
C ILE A 267 22.77 25.73 7.12
N MET A 268 23.54 24.64 6.99
CA MET A 268 24.91 24.58 7.49
C MET A 268 25.85 25.57 6.79
N LYS A 269 25.63 25.80 5.47
CA LYS A 269 26.43 26.80 4.72
C LYS A 269 26.10 28.23 5.17
N LEU A 270 24.82 28.50 5.45
CA LEU A 270 24.39 29.83 5.92
C LEU A 270 24.90 30.13 7.34
N LEU A 271 24.84 29.13 8.25
CA LEU A 271 25.36 29.25 9.60
C LEU A 271 26.86 29.51 9.61
N LYS A 272 27.61 28.76 8.82
CA LYS A 272 29.07 28.96 8.70
C LYS A 272 29.44 30.35 8.17
N LYS A 273 28.67 30.85 7.18
CA LYS A 273 28.88 32.21 6.65
C LYS A 273 28.59 33.29 7.70
N LYS A 274 27.68 33.06 8.63
CA LYS A 274 27.38 33.98 9.72
C LYS A 274 28.53 34.00 10.72
N ASP A 275 29.07 32.85 11.10
CA ASP A 275 30.22 32.78 12.01
C ASP A 275 31.45 33.49 11.41
N ASP A 276 31.70 33.35 10.10
CA ASP A 276 32.78 34.03 9.38
C ASP A 276 32.57 35.57 9.27
N LEU A 277 31.34 36.06 9.42
CA LEU A 277 31.01 37.51 9.40
C LEU A 277 31.06 38.15 10.79
N ASP A 278 30.87 37.36 11.84
CA ASP A 278 30.97 37.82 13.24
C ASP A 278 32.43 37.91 13.72
N GLU A 279 33.41 37.36 12.97
CA GLU A 279 34.84 37.61 13.13
C GLU A 279 35.27 38.88 12.36
N ILE A 280 34.70 40.06 12.73
CA ILE A 280 35.23 41.35 12.28
C ILE A 280 36.52 41.54 13.02
N PRO A 281 37.67 41.79 12.32
CA PRO A 281 38.92 42.06 12.99
C PRO A 281 38.75 43.35 13.81
N GLU A 282 39.05 43.28 15.09
CA GLU A 282 39.26 44.48 15.92
C GLU A 282 40.22 45.40 15.18
N PHE A 283 39.71 46.53 14.75
CA PHE A 283 40.60 47.61 14.30
C PHE A 283 41.54 47.96 15.45
N SER A 284 42.77 47.50 15.37
CA SER A 284 43.83 48.01 16.21
C SER A 284 43.97 49.48 15.91
N GLU A 285 43.42 50.36 16.75
CA GLU A 285 43.84 51.74 16.84
C GLU A 285 45.33 51.75 17.17
N LYS A 286 46.15 52.02 16.15
CA LYS A 286 47.50 52.43 16.36
C LYS A 286 47.49 53.92 16.56
N GLU A 287 47.74 54.33 17.81
CA GLU A 287 48.24 55.66 18.17
C GLU A 287 49.62 55.91 17.55
#